data_c42894b9fefb0c711425208d084fe6eb
#
_entry.id   c42894b9fefb0c711425208d084fe6eb
#
_cell.length_a   1.000
_cell.length_b   1.000
_cell.length_c   1.000
_cell.angle_alpha   90.00
_cell.angle_beta   90.00
_cell.angle_gamma   90.00
#
_symmetry.space_group_name_H-M   'P 1'
#
loop_
_entity.id
_entity.type
_entity.pdbx_description
1 polymer ?
#
loop_
_entity_poly.entity_id
_entity_poly.type
_entity_poly.pdbx_seq_one_letter_code
_entity_poly.pdbx_strand_id
1 'polypeptide(L)'
;TTTGQSAEPRMGDLIVLAGLGQAPEGWRPPLEGIIPEHIEAQRSGGLLDDTAPVEVLLAGDSNGLRSGLAERLGRSLGREVWNLSQDGGYFSGAMLAALEREDRWRGHLKVVVWVFSELSLSMPVSADEQRAWAAAQ
;
A
#
# COMPACT_ATOMS: atom_id res chain seq x y z
N THR A 1 -11.52 -6.34 23.54
CA THR A 1 -12.35 -7.53 23.24
C THR A 1 -11.96 -8.00 21.86
N THR A 2 -11.16 -9.05 21.79
CA THR A 2 -10.73 -9.67 20.52
C THR A 2 -11.93 -10.46 20.01
N THR A 3 -12.62 -9.93 19.03
CA THR A 3 -13.64 -10.67 18.29
C THR A 3 -12.88 -11.70 17.45
N GLY A 4 -13.15 -12.98 17.69
CA GLY A 4 -12.49 -14.08 17.02
C GLY A 4 -12.75 -14.04 15.50
N GLN A 5 -11.81 -13.49 14.75
CA GLN A 5 -11.80 -13.59 13.31
C GLN A 5 -11.26 -14.96 12.94
N SER A 6 -12.01 -15.68 12.12
CA SER A 6 -11.55 -16.96 11.56
C SER A 6 -10.42 -16.69 10.57
N ALA A 7 -9.37 -17.52 10.64
CA ALA A 7 -8.30 -17.47 9.65
C ALA A 7 -8.85 -17.76 8.26
N GLU A 8 -8.59 -16.89 7.30
CA GLU A 8 -8.93 -17.12 5.90
C GLU A 8 -7.80 -17.93 5.24
N PRO A 9 -8.14 -19.07 4.61
CA PRO A 9 -7.14 -19.87 3.92
C PRO A 9 -6.65 -19.13 2.68
N ARG A 10 -5.35 -18.86 2.61
CA ARG A 10 -4.72 -18.18 1.48
C ARG A 10 -3.51 -18.96 0.97
N MET A 11 -3.31 -18.92 -0.34
CA MET A 11 -2.09 -19.42 -0.95
C MET A 11 -1.01 -18.33 -0.87
N GLY A 12 0.15 -18.67 -0.34
CA GLY A 12 1.28 -17.74 -0.23
C GLY A 12 1.75 -17.25 -1.60
N ASP A 13 2.16 -15.97 -1.68
CA ASP A 13 2.52 -15.32 -2.94
C ASP A 13 3.68 -16.05 -3.66
N LEU A 14 4.64 -16.59 -2.92
CA LEU A 14 5.75 -17.38 -3.50
C LEU A 14 5.27 -18.68 -4.16
N ILE A 15 4.24 -19.32 -3.59
CA ILE A 15 3.64 -20.54 -4.14
C ILE A 15 2.93 -20.22 -5.45
N VAL A 16 2.23 -19.08 -5.49
CA VAL A 16 1.55 -18.60 -6.70
C VAL A 16 2.58 -18.26 -7.78
N LEU A 17 3.62 -17.51 -7.45
CA LEU A 17 4.70 -17.14 -8.38
C LEU A 17 5.46 -18.35 -8.91
N ALA A 18 5.66 -19.39 -8.09
CA ALA A 18 6.28 -20.64 -8.51
C ALA A 18 5.35 -21.54 -9.35
N GLY A 19 4.09 -21.15 -9.56
CA GLY A 19 3.11 -21.95 -10.30
C GLY A 19 2.63 -23.20 -9.55
N LEU A 20 2.98 -23.36 -8.28
CA LEU A 20 2.65 -24.55 -7.49
C LEU A 20 1.18 -24.67 -7.14
N GLY A 21 0.41 -23.59 -7.30
CA GLY A 21 -1.04 -23.62 -7.16
C GLY A 21 -1.76 -24.50 -8.18
N GLN A 22 -1.14 -24.72 -9.33
CA GLN A 22 -1.62 -25.60 -10.40
C GLN A 22 -1.01 -27.01 -10.36
N ALA A 23 -0.12 -27.27 -9.38
CA ALA A 23 0.55 -28.57 -9.24
C ALA A 23 -0.44 -29.67 -8.86
N PRO A 24 -0.14 -30.95 -9.14
CA PRO A 24 -0.91 -32.08 -8.65
C PRO A 24 -1.12 -32.04 -7.13
N GLU A 25 -2.23 -32.55 -6.64
CA GLU A 25 -2.68 -32.43 -5.24
C GLU A 25 -1.59 -32.79 -4.21
N GLY A 26 -0.82 -33.84 -4.44
CA GLY A 26 0.26 -34.27 -3.55
C GLY A 26 1.50 -33.33 -3.55
N TRP A 27 1.54 -32.35 -4.44
CA TRP A 27 2.64 -31.38 -4.58
C TRP A 27 2.23 -29.97 -4.17
N ARG A 28 0.94 -29.75 -3.91
CA ARG A 28 0.45 -28.45 -3.47
C ARG A 28 0.82 -28.25 -2.00
N PRO A 29 1.48 -27.14 -1.67
CA PRO A 29 1.69 -26.78 -0.28
C PRO A 29 0.33 -26.51 0.41
N PRO A 30 0.25 -26.71 1.73
CA PRO A 30 -0.95 -26.37 2.47
C PRO A 30 -1.24 -24.87 2.39
N LEU A 31 -2.52 -24.51 2.44
CA LEU A 31 -2.93 -23.10 2.51
C LEU A 31 -2.51 -22.53 3.87
N GLU A 32 -2.03 -21.30 3.85
CA GLU A 32 -1.72 -20.54 5.06
C GLU A 32 -3.01 -19.93 5.63
N GLY A 33 -3.20 -20.08 6.94
CA GLY A 33 -4.29 -19.38 7.63
C GLY A 33 -3.84 -17.96 7.98
N ILE A 34 -4.38 -16.95 7.30
CA ILE A 34 -4.12 -15.56 7.62
C ILE A 34 -5.30 -15.03 8.45
N ILE A 35 -5.00 -14.53 9.63
CA ILE A 35 -5.97 -13.80 10.44
C ILE A 35 -5.81 -12.32 10.07
N PRO A 36 -6.76 -11.72 9.33
CA PRO A 36 -6.69 -10.31 9.01
C PRO A 36 -6.77 -9.50 10.32
N GLU A 37 -5.75 -8.72 10.59
CA GLU A 37 -5.75 -7.81 11.74
C GLU A 37 -6.62 -6.60 11.39
N HIS A 38 -7.79 -6.49 12.02
CA HIS A 38 -8.65 -5.33 11.88
C HIS A 38 -8.14 -4.20 12.79
N ILE A 39 -7.46 -3.25 12.20
CA ILE A 39 -6.94 -2.08 12.91
C ILE A 39 -7.93 -0.94 12.71
N GLU A 40 -8.69 -0.60 13.75
CA GLU A 40 -9.53 0.60 13.70
C GLU A 40 -8.64 1.84 13.70
N ALA A 41 -8.60 2.55 12.56
CA ALA A 41 -8.03 3.87 12.48
C ALA A 41 -8.97 4.86 13.19
N GLN A 42 -8.46 5.68 14.08
CA GLN A 42 -9.21 6.85 14.55
C GLN A 42 -9.36 7.82 13.38
N ARG A 43 -10.53 7.79 12.75
CA ARG A 43 -10.91 8.80 11.78
C ARG A 43 -11.32 10.06 12.51
N SER A 44 -10.48 11.06 12.50
CA SER A 44 -10.85 12.42 12.89
C SER A 44 -11.41 13.14 11.66
N GLY A 45 -12.66 12.91 11.36
CA GLY A 45 -13.32 13.52 10.19
C GLY A 45 -14.51 12.67 9.77
N GLY A 46 -15.62 13.27 9.41
CA GLY A 46 -16.81 12.55 8.94
C GLY A 46 -16.50 11.79 7.64
N LEU A 47 -17.23 10.71 7.41
CA LEU A 47 -17.12 9.79 6.26
C LEU A 47 -17.19 10.45 4.87
N LEU A 48 -17.34 11.77 4.77
CA LEU A 48 -17.56 12.56 3.56
C LEU A 48 -16.57 13.72 3.40
N ASP A 49 -15.55 13.83 4.25
CA ASP A 49 -14.62 14.96 4.16
C ASP A 49 -13.39 14.60 3.30
N ASP A 50 -13.64 14.42 2.02
CA ASP A 50 -12.60 14.29 0.98
C ASP A 50 -11.78 15.59 0.80
N THR A 51 -12.11 16.64 1.58
CA THR A 51 -11.51 17.98 1.47
C THR A 51 -10.48 18.26 2.54
N ALA A 52 -10.34 17.42 3.58
CA ALA A 52 -9.35 17.64 4.61
C ALA A 52 -7.93 17.64 4.03
N PRO A 53 -7.08 18.61 4.41
CA PRO A 53 -5.72 18.67 3.89
C PRO A 53 -4.89 17.47 4.36
N VAL A 54 -4.13 16.89 3.43
CA VAL A 54 -3.28 15.74 3.70
C VAL A 54 -2.00 16.17 4.41
N GLU A 55 -1.80 15.70 5.63
CA GLU A 55 -0.57 15.94 6.40
C GLU A 55 0.41 14.76 6.35
N VAL A 56 -0.09 13.54 6.19
CA VAL A 56 0.71 12.30 6.14
C VAL A 56 0.33 11.51 4.89
N LEU A 57 1.30 11.27 4.04
CA LEU A 57 1.17 10.45 2.83
C LEU A 57 1.90 9.13 3.04
N LEU A 58 1.22 8.03 2.76
CA LEU A 58 1.83 6.72 2.54
C LEU A 58 1.77 6.40 1.06
N ALA A 59 2.93 6.33 0.43
CA ALA A 59 3.08 5.92 -0.96
C ALA A 59 3.84 4.58 -1.00
N GLY A 60 3.31 3.58 -1.69
CA GLY A 60 3.94 2.29 -1.70
C GLY A 60 3.43 1.34 -2.78
N ASP A 61 3.99 0.15 -2.75
CA ASP A 61 3.56 -0.99 -3.54
C ASP A 61 2.47 -1.80 -2.80
N SER A 62 2.27 -3.05 -3.18
CA SER A 62 1.32 -3.96 -2.53
C SER A 62 1.58 -4.17 -1.04
N ASN A 63 2.82 -4.02 -0.57
CA ASN A 63 3.15 -4.12 0.85
C ASN A 63 2.57 -2.93 1.62
N GLY A 64 2.68 -1.71 1.10
CA GLY A 64 2.04 -0.54 1.68
C GLY A 64 0.51 -0.62 1.68
N LEU A 65 -0.05 -1.27 0.65
CA LEU A 65 -1.50 -1.40 0.49
C LEU A 65 -2.11 -2.43 1.46
N ARG A 66 -1.47 -3.60 1.62
CA ARG A 66 -2.09 -4.77 2.27
C ARG A 66 -1.62 -5.04 3.70
N SER A 67 -0.56 -4.37 4.15
CA SER A 67 0.05 -4.64 5.46
C SER A 67 -0.66 -4.03 6.66
N GLY A 68 -1.73 -3.25 6.46
CA GLY A 68 -2.33 -2.42 7.52
C GLY A 68 -1.40 -1.33 8.03
N LEU A 69 -0.40 -0.95 7.23
CA LEU A 69 0.62 0.03 7.62
C LEU A 69 0.01 1.43 7.79
N ALA A 70 -0.93 1.83 6.93
CA ALA A 70 -1.57 3.14 7.02
C ALA A 70 -2.29 3.31 8.36
N GLU A 71 -3.05 2.31 8.78
CA GLU A 71 -3.80 2.30 10.04
C GLU A 71 -2.86 2.31 11.25
N ARG A 72 -1.76 1.54 11.19
CA ARG A 72 -0.74 1.51 12.26
C ARG A 72 -0.03 2.84 12.40
N LEU A 73 0.37 3.45 11.27
CA LEU A 73 0.97 4.78 11.24
C LEU A 73 0.01 5.84 11.75
N GLY A 74 -1.25 5.82 11.28
CA GLY A 74 -2.28 6.74 11.72
C GLY A 74 -2.49 6.69 13.23
N ARG A 75 -2.56 5.49 13.79
CA ARG A 75 -2.66 5.29 15.24
C ARG A 75 -1.43 5.83 15.98
N SER A 76 -0.23 5.52 15.49
CA SER A 76 1.03 5.93 16.15
C SER A 76 1.26 7.44 16.09
N LEU A 77 0.85 8.07 14.99
CA LEU A 77 1.03 9.51 14.77
C LEU A 77 -0.15 10.34 15.31
N GLY A 78 -1.28 9.70 15.67
CA GLY A 78 -2.52 10.39 16.02
C GLY A 78 -3.09 11.24 14.88
N ARG A 79 -2.87 10.82 13.63
CA ARG A 79 -3.23 11.55 12.41
C ARG A 79 -3.77 10.62 11.35
N GLU A 80 -4.59 11.17 10.47
CA GLU A 80 -5.03 10.45 9.29
C GLU A 80 -3.87 10.29 8.29
N VAL A 81 -3.78 9.09 7.71
CA VAL A 81 -2.77 8.75 6.70
C VAL A 81 -3.47 8.56 5.36
N TRP A 82 -3.11 9.39 4.40
CA TRP A 82 -3.56 9.21 3.03
C TRP A 82 -2.73 8.11 2.36
N ASN A 83 -3.34 6.95 2.17
CA ASN A 83 -2.67 5.81 1.57
C ASN A 83 -2.91 5.78 0.06
N LEU A 84 -1.87 6.03 -0.73
CA LEU A 84 -1.86 5.91 -2.18
C LEU A 84 -1.11 4.67 -2.68
N SER A 85 -0.78 3.75 -1.77
CA SER A 85 -0.12 2.49 -2.16
C SER A 85 -0.99 1.72 -3.14
N GLN A 86 -0.38 1.07 -4.11
CA GLN A 86 -1.09 0.36 -5.18
C GLN A 86 -0.37 -0.93 -5.60
N ASP A 87 -1.15 -1.94 -5.97
CA ASP A 87 -0.61 -3.16 -6.53
C ASP A 87 0.11 -2.87 -7.85
N GLY A 88 1.32 -3.42 -8.01
CA GLY A 88 2.11 -3.17 -9.20
C GLY A 88 2.64 -1.75 -9.36
N GLY A 89 2.55 -0.91 -8.31
CA GLY A 89 3.08 0.45 -8.31
C GLY A 89 4.60 0.51 -8.26
N TYR A 90 5.24 -0.59 -7.90
CA TYR A 90 6.70 -0.71 -7.79
C TYR A 90 7.34 0.45 -7.02
N PHE A 91 8.40 1.05 -7.57
CA PHE A 91 9.10 2.16 -6.93
C PHE A 91 8.30 3.46 -6.99
N SER A 92 7.79 3.86 -8.14
CA SER A 92 7.34 5.23 -8.39
C SER A 92 5.83 5.43 -8.49
N GLY A 93 5.06 4.38 -8.79
CA GLY A 93 3.65 4.52 -9.17
C GLY A 93 2.81 5.31 -8.17
N ALA A 94 2.92 5.01 -6.87
CA ALA A 94 2.18 5.74 -5.83
C ALA A 94 2.65 7.20 -5.68
N MET A 95 3.95 7.47 -5.87
CA MET A 95 4.48 8.83 -5.82
C MET A 95 4.05 9.65 -7.02
N LEU A 96 4.02 9.07 -8.23
CA LEU A 96 3.49 9.74 -9.41
C LEU A 96 2.01 10.07 -9.24
N ALA A 97 1.21 9.13 -8.71
CA ALA A 97 -0.19 9.37 -8.38
C ALA A 97 -0.39 10.48 -7.32
N ALA A 98 0.56 10.65 -6.40
CA ALA A 98 0.54 11.75 -5.45
C ALA A 98 0.81 13.09 -6.14
N LEU A 99 1.76 13.15 -7.06
CA LEU A 99 2.09 14.35 -7.82
C LEU A 99 0.93 14.83 -8.68
N GLU A 100 0.16 13.91 -9.28
CA GLU A 100 -1.05 14.24 -10.04
C GLU A 100 -2.16 14.88 -9.19
N ARG A 101 -2.08 14.72 -7.87
CA ARG A 101 -3.05 15.24 -6.89
C ARG A 101 -2.42 16.25 -5.94
N GLU A 102 -1.53 17.07 -6.46
CA GLU A 102 -0.75 18.02 -5.67
C GLU A 102 -1.63 19.02 -4.90
N ASP A 103 -2.78 19.38 -5.42
CA ASP A 103 -3.77 20.21 -4.78
C ASP A 103 -4.24 19.71 -3.41
N ARG A 104 -4.20 18.38 -3.19
CA ARG A 104 -4.61 17.75 -1.94
C ARG A 104 -3.60 17.92 -0.80
N TRP A 105 -2.35 18.08 -1.10
CA TRP A 105 -1.28 18.05 -0.09
C TRP A 105 -0.34 19.26 -0.11
N ARG A 106 -0.35 20.07 -1.16
CA ARG A 106 0.53 21.23 -1.28
C ARG A 106 0.32 22.17 -0.09
N GLY A 107 1.42 22.50 0.61
CA GLY A 107 1.44 23.39 1.77
C GLY A 107 0.99 22.76 3.09
N HIS A 108 0.48 21.53 3.08
CA HIS A 108 -0.02 20.83 4.27
C HIS A 108 0.77 19.57 4.61
N LEU A 109 1.40 18.93 3.63
CA LEU A 109 2.13 17.69 3.79
C LEU A 109 3.33 17.88 4.74
N LYS A 110 3.39 17.05 5.79
CA LYS A 110 4.44 17.08 6.80
C LYS A 110 5.33 15.84 6.74
N VAL A 111 4.72 14.70 6.39
CA VAL A 111 5.39 13.40 6.39
C VAL A 111 5.04 12.64 5.12
N VAL A 112 6.06 12.10 4.47
CA VAL A 112 5.93 11.11 3.40
C VAL A 112 6.59 9.83 3.87
N VAL A 113 5.80 8.75 3.88
CA VAL A 113 6.32 7.40 4.07
C VAL A 113 6.30 6.70 2.72
N TRP A 114 7.47 6.37 2.21
CA TRP A 114 7.61 5.73 0.91
C TRP A 114 8.07 4.28 1.09
N VAL A 115 7.21 3.34 0.72
CA VAL A 115 7.42 1.90 0.90
C VAL A 115 7.55 1.22 -0.44
N PHE A 116 8.66 0.56 -0.68
CA PHE A 116 8.92 -0.19 -1.90
C PHE A 116 9.86 -1.37 -1.64
N SER A 117 9.75 -2.37 -2.50
CA SER A 117 10.68 -3.49 -2.49
C SER A 117 12.04 -3.07 -3.07
N GLU A 118 13.14 -3.53 -2.46
CA GLU A 118 14.49 -3.34 -3.01
C GLU A 118 14.60 -3.80 -4.47
N LEU A 119 13.87 -4.85 -4.83
CA LEU A 119 13.81 -5.35 -6.21
C LEU A 119 13.35 -4.26 -7.19
N SER A 120 12.47 -3.35 -6.76
CA SER A 120 11.98 -2.26 -7.61
C SER A 120 13.08 -1.33 -8.10
N LEU A 121 14.18 -1.20 -7.35
CA LEU A 121 15.33 -0.36 -7.70
C LEU A 121 16.17 -0.94 -8.86
N SER A 122 16.04 -2.24 -9.12
CA SER A 122 16.72 -2.91 -10.23
C SER A 122 15.90 -2.95 -11.52
N MET A 123 14.65 -2.46 -11.47
CA MET A 123 13.78 -2.43 -12.64
C MET A 123 14.14 -1.28 -13.59
N PRO A 124 13.94 -1.47 -14.90
CA PRO A 124 14.12 -0.38 -15.85
C PRO A 124 13.12 0.75 -15.59
N VAL A 125 13.53 1.98 -15.90
CA VAL A 125 12.67 3.17 -15.78
C VAL A 125 11.41 2.98 -16.61
N SER A 126 10.25 3.14 -15.99
CA SER A 126 8.95 2.96 -16.64
C SER A 126 8.62 4.12 -17.60
N ALA A 127 7.65 3.90 -18.48
CA ALA A 127 7.18 4.96 -19.38
C ALA A 127 6.56 6.14 -18.61
N ASP A 128 5.93 5.88 -17.48
CA ASP A 128 5.34 6.91 -16.62
C ASP A 128 6.41 7.78 -15.96
N GLU A 129 7.47 7.17 -15.46
CA GLU A 129 8.63 7.89 -14.93
C GLU A 129 9.29 8.75 -15.98
N GLN A 130 9.47 8.21 -17.20
CA GLN A 130 10.03 8.98 -18.30
C GLN A 130 9.17 10.19 -18.66
N ARG A 131 7.84 10.02 -18.68
CA ARG A 131 6.91 11.14 -18.92
C ARG A 131 6.95 12.19 -17.83
N ALA A 132 6.96 11.77 -16.57
CA ALA A 132 7.04 12.67 -15.43
C ALA A 132 8.35 13.45 -15.43
N TRP A 133 9.47 12.81 -15.75
CA TRP A 133 10.77 13.46 -15.90
C TRP A 133 10.77 14.50 -17.01
N ALA A 134 10.22 14.16 -18.17
CA ALA A 134 10.14 15.08 -19.31
C ALA A 134 9.26 16.32 -19.03
N ALA A 135 8.20 16.15 -18.24
CA ALA A 135 7.31 17.23 -17.85
C ALA A 135 7.90 18.18 -16.78
N ALA A 136 8.94 17.74 -16.06
CA ALA A 136 9.61 18.51 -15.02
C ALA A 136 10.79 19.37 -15.52
N GLN A 137 11.13 19.29 -16.81
CA GLN A 137 12.18 20.09 -17.46
C GLN A 137 11.62 21.34 -18.12
#